data_9c1416e0bd7288db5269d24cabfbae47
#
_entry.id   9c1416e0bd7288db5269d24cabfbae47
#
_cell.length_a   1.000
_cell.length_b   1.000
_cell.length_c   1.000
_cell.angle_alpha   90.00
_cell.angle_beta   90.00
_cell.angle_gamma   90.00
#
_symmetry.space_group_name_H-M   'P 1'
#
loop_
_entity.id
_entity.type
_entity.pdbx_description
1 polymer ?
#
loop_
_entity_poly.entity_id
_entity_poly.type
_entity_poly.pdbx_seq_one_letter_code
_entity_poly.pdbx_strand_id
1 'polypeptide(L)'
;MDNNYQLKFLPLFEEDLNEIVTYIAVNLKNPAAAKKLIDDVEKAIYKRLQYPLSFEPYRSINPHPHDYYQIQVRNFTVFYVVIENVMEVRRIVYSRRDLTNII
;
A
#
# COMPACT_ATOMS: atom_id res chain seq x y z
N MET A 1 26.80 -3.50 -2.62
CA MET A 1 25.63 -4.33 -2.72
C MET A 1 24.42 -3.52 -3.13
N ASP A 2 23.86 -3.87 -4.22
CA ASP A 2 22.75 -3.13 -4.76
C ASP A 2 21.42 -3.63 -4.26
N ASN A 3 20.73 -2.79 -3.55
CA ASN A 3 19.34 -3.05 -3.17
C ASN A 3 18.43 -2.26 -4.10
N ASN A 4 18.69 -2.37 -5.39
CA ASN A 4 17.95 -1.61 -6.37
C ASN A 4 16.67 -2.34 -6.73
N TYR A 5 15.63 -2.03 -5.97
CA TYR A 5 14.30 -2.54 -6.28
C TYR A 5 13.59 -1.55 -7.17
N GLN A 6 12.82 -2.09 -8.10
CA GLN A 6 11.95 -1.29 -8.94
C GLN A 6 10.57 -1.25 -8.33
N LEU A 7 9.90 -0.12 -8.50
CA LEU A 7 8.59 0.09 -7.93
C LEU A 7 7.54 -0.04 -9.03
N LYS A 8 6.49 -0.79 -8.73
CA LYS A 8 5.37 -0.96 -9.64
C LYS A 8 4.07 -0.81 -8.86
N PHE A 9 3.13 -0.05 -9.42
CA PHE A 9 1.80 0.09 -8.84
C PHE A 9 0.80 -0.66 -9.69
N LEU A 10 0.01 -1.52 -9.06
CA LEU A 10 -1.05 -2.19 -9.79
C LEU A 10 -2.27 -1.29 -9.95
N PRO A 11 -3.04 -1.46 -11.02
CA PRO A 11 -4.25 -0.65 -11.23
C PRO A 11 -5.21 -0.67 -10.05
N LEU A 12 -5.34 -1.80 -9.38
CA LEU A 12 -6.25 -1.92 -8.24
C LEU A 12 -5.81 -1.04 -7.07
N PHE A 13 -4.50 -0.92 -6.85
CA PHE A 13 -3.99 0.01 -5.84
C PHE A 13 -4.37 1.44 -6.20
N GLU A 14 -4.21 1.80 -7.47
CA GLU A 14 -4.53 3.15 -7.92
C GLU A 14 -6.01 3.45 -7.78
N GLU A 15 -6.86 2.47 -8.06
CA GLU A 15 -8.30 2.62 -7.86
C GLU A 15 -8.64 2.79 -6.39
N ASP A 16 -8.04 1.97 -5.52
CA ASP A 16 -8.24 2.08 -4.08
C ASP A 16 -7.88 3.48 -3.59
N LEU A 17 -6.70 3.96 -3.99
CA LEU A 17 -6.21 5.27 -3.54
C LEU A 17 -7.11 6.39 -4.05
N ASN A 18 -7.53 6.29 -5.31
CA ASN A 18 -8.41 7.30 -5.90
C ASN A 18 -9.75 7.37 -5.17
N GLU A 19 -10.32 6.24 -4.80
CA GLU A 19 -11.57 6.22 -4.04
C GLU A 19 -11.41 6.88 -2.68
N ILE A 20 -10.32 6.57 -1.98
CA ILE A 20 -10.04 7.16 -0.67
C ILE A 20 -9.87 8.67 -0.78
N VAL A 21 -9.06 9.11 -1.74
CA VAL A 21 -8.75 10.53 -1.94
C VAL A 21 -10.01 11.30 -2.32
N THR A 22 -10.83 10.74 -3.20
CA THR A 22 -12.07 11.37 -3.63
C THR A 22 -13.04 11.51 -2.46
N TYR A 23 -13.15 10.47 -1.63
CA TYR A 23 -14.00 10.52 -0.44
C TYR A 23 -13.57 11.66 0.49
N ILE A 24 -12.29 11.77 0.77
CA ILE A 24 -11.78 12.80 1.67
C ILE A 24 -11.97 14.19 1.06
N ALA A 25 -11.63 14.36 -0.22
CA ALA A 25 -11.69 15.67 -0.87
C ALA A 25 -13.11 16.16 -1.02
N VAL A 26 -14.01 15.27 -1.44
CA VAL A 26 -15.39 15.65 -1.82
C VAL A 26 -16.36 15.44 -0.67
N ASN A 27 -16.45 14.21 -0.16
CA ASN A 27 -17.43 13.89 0.88
C ASN A 27 -17.10 14.55 2.21
N LEU A 28 -15.83 14.57 2.59
CA LEU A 28 -15.39 15.23 3.81
C LEU A 28 -15.01 16.69 3.57
N LYS A 29 -15.09 17.15 2.31
CA LYS A 29 -14.80 18.52 1.94
C LYS A 29 -13.44 19.01 2.43
N ASN A 30 -12.44 18.12 2.32
CA ASN A 30 -11.12 18.44 2.80
C ASN A 30 -10.04 18.07 1.79
N PRO A 31 -9.91 18.86 0.69
CA PRO A 31 -8.88 18.57 -0.33
C PRO A 31 -7.46 18.62 0.21
N ALA A 32 -7.19 19.47 1.20
CA ALA A 32 -5.85 19.55 1.79
C ALA A 32 -5.47 18.24 2.48
N ALA A 33 -6.41 17.63 3.21
CA ALA A 33 -6.17 16.35 3.86
C ALA A 33 -5.98 15.24 2.84
N ALA A 34 -6.72 15.28 1.73
CA ALA A 34 -6.57 14.31 0.64
C ALA A 34 -5.17 14.38 0.05
N LYS A 35 -4.67 15.57 -0.24
CA LYS A 35 -3.33 15.76 -0.77
C LYS A 35 -2.27 15.28 0.22
N LYS A 36 -2.46 15.59 1.50
CA LYS A 36 -1.51 15.18 2.53
C LYS A 36 -1.44 13.67 2.66
N LEU A 37 -2.57 13.00 2.51
CA LEU A 37 -2.57 11.54 2.53
C LEU A 37 -1.76 10.95 1.37
N ILE A 38 -1.94 11.50 0.17
CA ILE A 38 -1.16 11.06 -1.00
C ILE A 38 0.33 11.22 -0.71
N ASP A 39 0.74 12.36 -0.19
CA ASP A 39 2.15 12.62 0.12
C ASP A 39 2.68 11.62 1.15
N ASP A 40 1.90 11.35 2.20
CA ASP A 40 2.32 10.43 3.24
C ASP A 40 2.43 9.00 2.73
N VAL A 41 1.48 8.59 1.87
CA VAL A 41 1.50 7.26 1.27
C VAL A 41 2.74 7.10 0.38
N GLU A 42 3.01 8.09 -0.46
CA GLU A 42 4.16 8.05 -1.35
C GLU A 42 5.47 7.98 -0.57
N LYS A 43 5.61 8.81 0.45
CA LYS A 43 6.82 8.80 1.28
C LYS A 43 7.03 7.46 1.95
N ALA A 44 5.97 6.87 2.47
CA ALA A 44 6.06 5.58 3.15
C ALA A 44 6.47 4.47 2.18
N ILE A 45 5.92 4.48 0.97
CA ILE A 45 6.24 3.49 -0.05
C ILE A 45 7.69 3.63 -0.51
N TYR A 46 8.15 4.85 -0.79
CA TYR A 46 9.52 5.07 -1.24
C TYR A 46 10.54 4.74 -0.16
N LYS A 47 10.19 5.00 1.10
CA LYS A 47 11.05 4.62 2.21
C LYS A 47 11.19 3.10 2.30
N ARG A 48 10.08 2.38 2.18
CA ARG A 48 10.08 0.91 2.25
C ARG A 48 10.79 0.29 1.05
N LEU A 49 10.79 0.97 -0.09
CA LEU A 49 11.43 0.47 -1.30
C LEU A 49 12.93 0.19 -1.10
N GLN A 50 13.57 0.85 -0.15
CA GLN A 50 14.97 0.62 0.15
C GLN A 50 15.21 -0.72 0.82
N TYR A 51 14.23 -1.21 1.58
CA TYR A 51 14.36 -2.46 2.35
C TYR A 51 13.06 -3.25 2.35
N PRO A 52 12.54 -3.64 1.17
CA PRO A 52 11.19 -4.19 1.11
C PRO A 52 11.04 -5.58 1.76
N LEU A 53 12.14 -6.31 1.94
CA LEU A 53 12.10 -7.64 2.52
C LEU A 53 12.56 -7.68 3.97
N SER A 54 12.78 -6.52 4.60
CA SER A 54 13.30 -6.45 5.97
C SER A 54 12.22 -6.52 7.05
N PHE A 55 11.00 -6.87 6.68
CA PHE A 55 9.85 -6.90 7.58
C PHE A 55 9.17 -8.25 7.54
N GLU A 56 8.40 -8.56 8.57
CA GLU A 56 7.66 -9.81 8.60
C GLU A 56 6.52 -9.77 7.58
N PRO A 57 6.32 -10.88 6.85
CA PRO A 57 5.18 -10.96 5.94
C PRO A 57 3.85 -10.89 6.69
N TYR A 58 2.84 -10.34 6.05
CA TYR A 58 1.48 -10.35 6.56
C TYR A 58 0.95 -11.78 6.52
N ARG A 59 0.38 -12.24 7.63
CA ARG A 59 -0.15 -13.60 7.71
C ARG A 59 -1.60 -13.61 7.24
N SER A 60 -1.79 -14.06 6.02
CA SER A 60 -3.12 -14.20 5.44
C SER A 60 -3.63 -15.61 5.68
N ILE A 61 -4.95 -15.74 5.90
CA ILE A 61 -5.57 -17.05 5.97
C ILE A 61 -5.75 -17.66 4.58
N ASN A 62 -5.66 -16.84 3.54
CA ASN A 62 -5.74 -17.32 2.17
C ASN A 62 -4.34 -17.58 1.63
N PRO A 63 -4.11 -18.73 0.96
CA PRO A 63 -2.80 -18.99 0.38
C PRO A 63 -2.51 -18.07 -0.79
N HIS A 64 -1.26 -17.62 -0.89
CA HIS A 64 -0.80 -16.75 -1.98
C HIS A 64 0.54 -17.27 -2.49
N PRO A 65 0.81 -17.13 -3.79
CA PRO A 65 2.10 -17.55 -4.36
C PRO A 65 3.27 -16.70 -3.86
N HIS A 66 3.00 -15.47 -3.41
CA HIS A 66 4.01 -14.57 -2.87
C HIS A 66 3.58 -14.04 -1.52
N ASP A 67 4.55 -13.80 -0.65
CA ASP A 67 4.27 -13.21 0.65
C ASP A 67 3.81 -11.77 0.49
N TYR A 68 2.76 -11.42 1.21
CA TYR A 68 2.32 -10.04 1.29
C TYR A 68 3.00 -9.34 2.44
N TYR A 69 3.39 -8.10 2.23
CA TYR A 69 3.95 -7.21 3.25
C TYR A 69 3.03 -6.02 3.40
N GLN A 70 3.08 -5.38 4.55
CA GLN A 70 2.19 -4.26 4.82
C GLN A 70 2.97 -3.05 5.32
N ILE A 71 2.47 -1.86 4.95
CA ILE A 71 2.97 -0.58 5.43
C ILE A 71 1.79 0.14 6.04
N GLN A 72 1.91 0.51 7.31
CA GLN A 72 0.86 1.26 7.97
C GLN A 72 1.05 2.75 7.69
N VAL A 73 0.02 3.41 7.16
CA VAL A 73 0.02 4.84 6.89
C VAL A 73 -1.27 5.40 7.46
N ARG A 74 -1.19 6.05 8.61
CA ARG A 74 -2.37 6.56 9.34
C ARG A 74 -3.36 5.42 9.59
N ASN A 75 -4.59 5.57 9.12
CA ASN A 75 -5.65 4.58 9.30
C ASN A 75 -5.71 3.59 8.13
N PHE A 76 -4.70 3.59 7.27
CA PHE A 76 -4.69 2.77 6.08
C PHE A 76 -3.52 1.81 6.08
N THR A 77 -3.69 0.69 5.40
CA THR A 77 -2.63 -0.29 5.21
C THR A 77 -2.38 -0.46 3.72
N VAL A 78 -1.12 -0.33 3.34
CA VAL A 78 -0.66 -0.57 1.97
C VAL A 78 -0.09 -1.98 1.92
N PHE A 79 -0.53 -2.78 0.95
CA PHE A 79 -0.04 -4.14 0.77
C PHE A 79 0.80 -4.23 -0.49
N TYR A 80 1.93 -4.91 -0.37
CA TYR A 80 2.80 -5.14 -1.52
C TYR A 80 3.39 -6.55 -1.47
N VAL A 81 3.87 -7.00 -2.62
CA VAL A 81 4.67 -8.22 -2.73
C VAL A 81 5.98 -7.86 -3.40
N VAL A 82 6.97 -8.72 -3.26
CA VAL A 82 8.25 -8.54 -3.96
C VAL A 82 8.43 -9.73 -4.88
N ILE A 83 8.56 -9.46 -6.16
CA ILE A 83 8.79 -10.48 -7.17
C ILE A 83 10.10 -10.13 -7.84
N GLU A 84 11.12 -10.97 -7.60
CA GLU A 84 12.49 -10.69 -8.03
C GLU A 84 12.95 -9.35 -7.47
N ASN A 85 13.25 -8.36 -8.31
CA ASN A 85 13.66 -7.05 -7.81
C ASN A 85 12.56 -6.01 -7.94
N VAL A 86 11.30 -6.43 -8.06
CA VAL A 86 10.17 -5.52 -8.20
C VAL A 86 9.33 -5.54 -6.93
N MET A 87 9.20 -4.37 -6.31
CA MET A 87 8.24 -4.15 -5.23
C MET A 87 6.92 -3.75 -5.88
N GLU A 88 5.96 -4.65 -5.82
CA GLU A 88 4.68 -4.47 -6.51
C GLU A 88 3.62 -4.09 -5.49
N VAL A 89 3.17 -2.84 -5.54
CA VAL A 89 2.17 -2.31 -4.60
C VAL A 89 0.79 -2.68 -5.12
N ARG A 90 0.06 -3.46 -4.34
CA ARG A 90 -1.18 -4.12 -4.79
C ARG A 90 -2.45 -3.49 -4.28
N ARG A 91 -2.51 -3.10 -3.01
CA ARG A 91 -3.73 -2.57 -2.40
C ARG A 91 -3.41 -1.50 -1.38
N ILE A 92 -4.34 -0.58 -1.19
CA ILE A 92 -4.39 0.26 0.00
C ILE A 92 -5.83 0.20 0.50
N VAL A 93 -6.00 -0.14 1.78
CA VAL A 93 -7.32 -0.32 2.37
C VAL A 93 -7.34 0.27 3.77
N TYR A 94 -8.54 0.58 4.25
CA TYR A 94 -8.73 1.04 5.61
C TYR A 94 -8.34 -0.10 6.57
N SER A 95 -7.48 0.21 7.55
CA SER A 95 -6.86 -0.82 8.40
C SER A 95 -7.88 -1.61 9.23
N ARG A 96 -9.04 -1.04 9.51
CA ARG A 96 -10.09 -1.71 10.28
C ARG A 96 -11.02 -2.57 9.44
N ARG A 97 -10.81 -2.57 8.14
CA ARG A 97 -11.63 -3.35 7.23
C ARG A 97 -11.31 -4.83 7.40
N ASP A 98 -12.32 -5.69 7.22
CA ASP A 98 -12.10 -7.12 7.19
C ASP A 98 -11.30 -7.47 5.94
N LEU A 99 -10.09 -7.97 6.13
CA LEU A 99 -9.16 -8.26 5.04
C LEU A 99 -9.27 -9.68 4.52
N THR A 100 -10.16 -10.49 5.08
CA THR A 100 -10.28 -11.90 4.73
C THR A 100 -10.56 -12.09 3.23
N ASN A 101 -11.40 -11.23 2.65
CA ASN A 101 -11.79 -11.32 1.25
C ASN A 101 -10.94 -10.42 0.35
N ILE A 102 -9.95 -9.73 0.89
CA ILE A 102 -9.11 -8.80 0.14
C ILE A 102 -7.72 -9.38 -0.07
N ILE A 103 -7.15 -9.90 0.97
CA ILE A 103 -5.85 -10.52 1.01
C ILE A 103 -5.99 -11.96 1.49
#